data_6c4716cbb9c16ec93ca3b8964d5f7add
#
_entry.id   6c4716cbb9c16ec93ca3b8964d5f7add
#
_cell.length_a   1.000
_cell.length_b   1.000
_cell.length_c   1.000
_cell.angle_alpha   90.00
_cell.angle_beta   90.00
_cell.angle_gamma   90.00
#
_symmetry.space_group_name_H-M   'P 1'
#
loop_
_entity.id
_entity.type
_entity.pdbx_description
1 polymer ?
#
loop_
_entity_poly.entity_id
_entity_poly.type
_entity_poly.pdbx_seq_one_letter_code
_entity_poly.pdbx_strand_id
1 'polypeptide(L)'
;YVTTPEAYLTKDGENVVIRVKEKDIFRIPVLNIEGIVTFGYIGASPALMKMCAERNVGLCFLSANGQFQGRVSGPTKGNVLLRRTQYRIADDANKSLEISRLFIAGKIANSRTVIDRFKRDHISSDKQLSLFLSVSEKLKRSKNQALVAESSDTLRGIEGEAATTYFSVFNQMIISQCEDFPFNGRNRRPPKDKVNALLSFVYTLLNHEVQSALETVGLDPYVGFLHTDRPGRASLALDMMEELRAYLADRLVLSLINRKQISGKGFVEHGDNGIVMDEDIRKGVLLAWQKRKKETIIHPYLNESVPIGLIPYIQAMLLARFLRNDLDNYPVFLMK
;
A
#
# COMPACT_ATOMS: atom_id res chain seq x y z
N TYR A 1 -6.13 -2.15 14.27
CA TYR A 1 -5.32 -0.96 14.56
C TYR A 1 -5.58 -0.51 15.99
N VAL A 2 -4.52 -0.22 16.73
CA VAL A 2 -4.59 0.27 18.12
C VAL A 2 -4.03 1.70 18.11
N THR A 3 -4.92 2.66 18.39
CA THR A 3 -4.60 4.10 18.40
C THR A 3 -4.81 4.73 19.78
N THR A 4 -5.31 3.96 20.73
CA THR A 4 -5.62 4.45 22.09
C THR A 4 -4.34 4.81 22.83
N PRO A 5 -4.17 6.07 23.28
CA PRO A 5 -2.99 6.48 24.06
C PRO A 5 -2.82 5.64 25.33
N GLU A 6 -1.58 5.43 25.74
CA GLU A 6 -1.22 4.64 26.94
C GLU A 6 -1.71 3.19 26.93
N ALA A 7 -2.15 2.67 25.77
CA ALA A 7 -2.56 1.28 25.68
C ALA A 7 -1.36 0.34 25.79
N TYR A 8 -1.59 -0.81 26.42
CA TYR A 8 -0.65 -1.91 26.47
C TYR A 8 -1.32 -3.19 26.01
N LEU A 9 -0.66 -3.91 25.13
CA LEU A 9 -1.19 -5.14 24.54
C LEU A 9 -0.71 -6.36 25.33
N THR A 10 -1.61 -7.22 25.73
CA THR A 10 -1.28 -8.43 26.49
C THR A 10 -2.04 -9.65 25.97
N LYS A 11 -1.57 -10.82 26.37
CA LYS A 11 -2.21 -12.13 26.11
C LYS A 11 -3.03 -12.55 27.31
N ASP A 12 -4.25 -13.05 27.05
CA ASP A 12 -5.03 -13.80 28.03
C ASP A 12 -5.70 -15.00 27.33
N GLY A 13 -5.23 -16.21 27.67
CA GLY A 13 -5.56 -17.41 26.91
C GLY A 13 -5.19 -17.29 25.44
N GLU A 14 -6.13 -17.52 24.54
CA GLU A 14 -6.00 -17.32 23.09
C GLU A 14 -6.50 -15.93 22.63
N ASN A 15 -6.62 -14.98 23.56
CA ASN A 15 -7.10 -13.64 23.25
C ASN A 15 -5.97 -12.61 23.29
N VAL A 16 -6.08 -11.63 22.41
CA VAL A 16 -5.38 -10.35 22.50
C VAL A 16 -6.23 -9.41 23.33
N VAL A 17 -5.63 -8.83 24.36
CA VAL A 17 -6.27 -7.90 25.28
C VAL A 17 -5.58 -6.56 25.21
N ILE A 18 -6.37 -5.49 25.09
CA ILE A 18 -5.88 -4.11 25.16
C ILE A 18 -6.20 -3.57 26.54
N ARG A 19 -5.17 -3.09 27.25
CA ARG A 19 -5.26 -2.48 28.57
C ARG A 19 -4.92 -1.01 28.54
N VAL A 20 -5.62 -0.22 29.34
CA VAL A 20 -5.28 1.17 29.66
C VAL A 20 -5.38 1.33 31.17
N LYS A 21 -4.29 1.79 31.81
CA LYS A 21 -4.22 1.95 33.28
C LYS A 21 -4.72 0.70 34.01
N GLU A 22 -4.21 -0.47 33.62
CA GLU A 22 -4.51 -1.80 34.18
C GLU A 22 -5.96 -2.32 33.96
N LYS A 23 -6.80 -1.58 33.26
CA LYS A 23 -8.16 -2.04 32.91
C LYS A 23 -8.19 -2.60 31.49
N ASP A 24 -8.80 -3.77 31.35
CA ASP A 24 -9.07 -4.39 30.06
C ASP A 24 -10.19 -3.59 29.35
N ILE A 25 -9.85 -2.91 28.24
CA ILE A 25 -10.80 -2.10 27.47
C ILE A 25 -11.30 -2.82 26.23
N PHE A 26 -10.57 -3.83 25.75
CA PHE A 26 -10.93 -4.60 24.58
C PHE A 26 -10.30 -5.98 24.60
N ARG A 27 -11.04 -6.97 24.11
CA ARG A 27 -10.60 -8.37 24.02
C ARG A 27 -11.06 -8.99 22.70
N ILE A 28 -10.18 -9.70 22.03
CA ILE A 28 -10.49 -10.39 20.76
C ILE A 28 -9.68 -11.69 20.64
N PRO A 29 -10.29 -12.80 20.17
CA PRO A 29 -9.55 -14.02 19.88
C PRO A 29 -8.50 -13.80 18.79
N VAL A 30 -7.30 -14.35 18.98
CA VAL A 30 -6.18 -14.20 18.02
C VAL A 30 -6.51 -14.77 16.65
N LEU A 31 -7.37 -15.79 16.57
CA LEU A 31 -7.82 -16.40 15.32
C LEU A 31 -8.62 -15.43 14.41
N ASN A 32 -9.17 -14.37 14.98
CA ASN A 32 -9.94 -13.36 14.26
C ASN A 32 -9.07 -12.16 13.80
N ILE A 33 -7.75 -12.28 13.93
CA ILE A 33 -6.81 -11.18 13.67
C ILE A 33 -5.82 -11.60 12.58
N GLU A 34 -5.75 -10.83 11.50
CA GLU A 34 -4.73 -10.97 10.46
C GLU A 34 -3.41 -10.29 10.85
N GLY A 35 -3.51 -9.18 11.58
CA GLY A 35 -2.36 -8.42 12.05
C GLY A 35 -2.76 -7.33 13.03
N ILE A 36 -1.80 -6.88 13.80
CA ILE A 36 -1.95 -5.79 14.77
C ILE A 36 -0.98 -4.68 14.39
N VAL A 37 -1.49 -3.47 14.23
CA VAL A 37 -0.67 -2.27 14.00
C VAL A 37 -0.98 -1.27 15.10
N THR A 38 0.04 -0.85 15.82
CA THR A 38 -0.07 0.15 16.89
C THR A 38 0.45 1.50 16.42
N PHE A 39 -0.10 2.58 16.95
CA PHE A 39 0.32 3.95 16.67
C PHE A 39 0.67 4.70 17.94
N GLY A 40 1.90 5.20 18.04
CA GLY A 40 2.43 5.88 19.21
C GLY A 40 3.24 4.95 20.13
N TYR A 41 3.40 5.36 21.37
CA TYR A 41 4.15 4.60 22.39
C TYR A 41 3.26 3.51 23.02
N ILE A 42 2.94 2.50 22.24
CA ILE A 42 2.12 1.37 22.69
C ILE A 42 3.02 0.14 22.80
N GLY A 43 3.09 -0.43 23.98
CA GLY A 43 3.87 -1.63 24.26
C GLY A 43 3.07 -2.92 24.10
N ALA A 44 3.77 -4.07 24.07
CA ALA A 44 3.16 -5.38 24.08
C ALA A 44 3.93 -6.34 24.99
N SER A 45 3.23 -7.27 25.63
CA SER A 45 3.86 -8.27 26.48
C SER A 45 4.64 -9.30 25.65
N PRO A 46 5.76 -9.85 26.18
CA PRO A 46 6.50 -10.93 25.50
C PRO A 46 5.62 -12.16 25.20
N ALA A 47 4.66 -12.48 26.06
CA ALA A 47 3.73 -13.59 25.85
C ALA A 47 2.80 -13.35 24.64
N LEU A 48 2.34 -12.11 24.44
CA LEU A 48 1.58 -11.75 23.25
C LEU A 48 2.46 -11.77 21.99
N MET A 49 3.68 -11.22 22.08
CA MET A 49 4.63 -11.24 20.96
C MET A 49 4.89 -12.68 20.51
N LYS A 50 5.13 -13.62 21.45
CA LYS A 50 5.29 -15.03 21.16
C LYS A 50 4.05 -15.62 20.47
N MET A 51 2.86 -15.38 21.01
CA MET A 51 1.61 -15.87 20.42
C MET A 51 1.40 -15.37 18.99
N CYS A 52 1.64 -14.08 18.75
CA CYS A 52 1.57 -13.50 17.41
C CYS A 52 2.57 -14.17 16.46
N ALA A 53 3.82 -14.35 16.89
CA ALA A 53 4.87 -15.00 16.11
C ALA A 53 4.52 -16.46 15.75
N GLU A 54 3.99 -17.24 16.70
CA GLU A 54 3.59 -18.64 16.50
C GLU A 54 2.38 -18.79 15.57
N ARG A 55 1.44 -17.81 15.60
CA ARG A 55 0.19 -17.82 14.83
C ARG A 55 0.29 -17.08 13.50
N ASN A 56 1.45 -16.57 13.12
CA ASN A 56 1.67 -15.72 11.93
C ASN A 56 0.82 -14.44 11.93
N VAL A 57 0.47 -13.90 13.09
CA VAL A 57 -0.19 -12.60 13.23
C VAL A 57 0.89 -11.53 13.27
N GLY A 58 0.96 -10.69 12.25
CA GLY A 58 1.92 -9.59 12.22
C GLY A 58 1.65 -8.60 13.36
N LEU A 59 2.66 -8.26 14.16
CA LEU A 59 2.57 -7.20 15.16
C LEU A 59 3.57 -6.11 14.83
N CYS A 60 3.06 -4.94 14.42
CA CYS A 60 3.85 -3.81 13.94
C CYS A 60 3.63 -2.58 14.82
N PHE A 61 4.71 -1.93 15.18
CA PHE A 61 4.73 -0.70 15.96
C PHE A 61 5.08 0.46 15.06
N LEU A 62 4.22 1.47 15.02
CA LEU A 62 4.41 2.73 14.30
C LEU A 62 4.42 3.89 15.29
N SER A 63 5.16 4.95 14.96
CA SER A 63 5.03 6.22 15.68
C SER A 63 3.61 6.79 15.51
N ALA A 64 3.28 7.80 16.30
CA ALA A 64 2.01 8.53 16.13
C ALA A 64 1.81 9.04 14.70
N ASN A 65 2.86 9.34 13.97
CA ASN A 65 2.83 9.83 12.58
C ASN A 65 2.96 8.71 11.53
N GLY A 66 2.86 7.45 11.94
CA GLY A 66 2.92 6.30 11.03
C GLY A 66 4.33 5.88 10.61
N GLN A 67 5.39 6.41 11.23
CA GLN A 67 6.76 5.95 10.97
C GLN A 67 7.00 4.58 11.62
N PHE A 68 7.64 3.69 10.89
CA PHE A 68 8.00 2.37 11.38
C PHE A 68 8.96 2.45 12.58
N GLN A 69 8.63 1.75 13.67
CA GLN A 69 9.46 1.64 14.87
C GLN A 69 9.98 0.23 15.07
N GLY A 70 9.16 -0.79 14.80
CA GLY A 70 9.55 -2.17 14.97
C GLY A 70 8.45 -3.14 14.57
N ARG A 71 8.81 -4.40 14.38
CA ARG A 71 7.90 -5.49 14.08
C ARG A 71 8.31 -6.74 14.83
N VAL A 72 7.33 -7.50 15.32
CA VAL A 72 7.55 -8.84 15.82
C VAL A 72 7.33 -9.82 14.68
N SER A 73 8.37 -10.57 14.35
CA SER A 73 8.33 -11.67 13.39
C SER A 73 8.62 -12.98 14.11
N GLY A 74 7.90 -14.02 13.73
CA GLY A 74 8.15 -15.37 14.20
C GLY A 74 9.36 -16.01 13.52
N PRO A 75 9.66 -17.28 13.84
CA PRO A 75 10.63 -18.05 13.09
C PRO A 75 10.30 -18.02 11.61
N THR A 76 11.29 -17.84 10.77
CA THR A 76 11.12 -17.85 9.32
C THR A 76 10.53 -19.19 8.89
N LYS A 77 9.22 -19.24 8.72
CA LYS A 77 8.49 -20.39 8.18
C LYS A 77 8.43 -20.24 6.66
N GLY A 78 8.35 -21.34 5.94
CA GLY A 78 8.13 -21.31 4.51
C GLY A 78 9.23 -21.93 3.69
N ASN A 79 8.99 -21.99 2.41
CA ASN A 79 9.78 -22.73 1.45
C ASN A 79 11.16 -22.07 1.23
N VAL A 80 12.23 -22.65 1.78
CA VAL A 80 13.62 -22.22 1.56
C VAL A 80 13.95 -22.21 0.06
N LEU A 81 13.43 -23.18 -0.71
CA LEU A 81 13.67 -23.26 -2.16
C LEU A 81 13.05 -22.07 -2.89
N LEU A 82 11.88 -21.61 -2.48
CA LEU A 82 11.23 -20.42 -3.04
C LEU A 82 12.10 -19.17 -2.83
N ARG A 83 12.60 -18.93 -1.61
CA ARG A 83 13.51 -17.80 -1.34
C ARG A 83 14.81 -17.90 -2.12
N ARG A 84 15.40 -19.10 -2.20
CA ARG A 84 16.59 -19.29 -3.04
C ARG A 84 16.33 -18.96 -4.49
N THR A 85 15.15 -19.30 -5.03
CA THR A 85 14.75 -18.95 -6.39
C THR A 85 14.56 -17.44 -6.51
N GLN A 86 13.87 -16.80 -5.55
CA GLN A 86 13.72 -15.35 -5.50
C GLN A 86 15.09 -14.64 -5.56
N TYR A 87 16.06 -15.05 -4.73
CA TYR A 87 17.39 -14.43 -4.69
C TYR A 87 18.14 -14.61 -6.01
N ARG A 88 18.12 -15.81 -6.60
CA ARG A 88 18.75 -16.05 -7.91
C ARG A 88 18.14 -15.22 -9.02
N ILE A 89 16.82 -14.99 -8.98
CA ILE A 89 16.14 -14.12 -9.95
C ILE A 89 16.47 -12.65 -9.70
N ALA A 90 16.55 -12.23 -8.45
CA ALA A 90 16.94 -10.86 -8.10
C ALA A 90 18.39 -10.54 -8.51
N ASP A 91 19.29 -11.52 -8.42
CA ASP A 91 20.69 -11.40 -8.87
C ASP A 91 20.84 -11.45 -10.41
N ASP A 92 19.83 -11.96 -11.14
CA ASP A 92 19.80 -11.98 -12.61
C ASP A 92 19.13 -10.72 -13.16
N ALA A 93 19.93 -9.80 -13.69
CA ALA A 93 19.45 -8.50 -14.17
C ALA A 93 18.33 -8.61 -15.22
N ASN A 94 18.37 -9.62 -16.10
CA ASN A 94 17.35 -9.79 -17.15
C ASN A 94 16.03 -10.29 -16.57
N LYS A 95 16.07 -11.32 -15.72
CA LYS A 95 14.87 -11.87 -15.07
C LYS A 95 14.23 -10.86 -14.10
N SER A 96 15.08 -10.15 -13.37
CA SER A 96 14.66 -9.08 -12.47
C SER A 96 13.97 -7.96 -13.24
N LEU A 97 14.52 -7.57 -14.41
CA LEU A 97 13.90 -6.58 -15.29
C LEU A 97 12.56 -7.06 -15.87
N GLU A 98 12.43 -8.32 -16.26
CA GLU A 98 11.18 -8.89 -16.77
C GLU A 98 10.03 -8.74 -15.75
N ILE A 99 10.27 -9.09 -14.49
CA ILE A 99 9.29 -8.93 -13.41
C ILE A 99 9.01 -7.45 -13.13
N SER A 100 10.04 -6.63 -13.10
CA SER A 100 9.92 -5.18 -12.87
C SER A 100 9.06 -4.48 -13.92
N ARG A 101 9.19 -4.87 -15.20
CA ARG A 101 8.35 -4.37 -16.30
C ARG A 101 6.87 -4.63 -16.02
N LEU A 102 6.52 -5.80 -15.51
CA LEU A 102 5.14 -6.16 -15.20
C LEU A 102 4.58 -5.29 -14.06
N PHE A 103 5.30 -5.12 -12.96
CA PHE A 103 4.87 -4.25 -11.85
C PHE A 103 4.62 -2.81 -12.32
N ILE A 104 5.55 -2.25 -13.12
CA ILE A 104 5.43 -0.87 -13.58
C ILE A 104 4.32 -0.73 -14.65
N ALA A 105 4.20 -1.68 -15.56
CA ALA A 105 3.09 -1.70 -16.51
C ALA A 105 1.73 -1.77 -15.80
N GLY A 106 1.61 -2.59 -14.75
CA GLY A 106 0.42 -2.68 -13.89
C GLY A 106 0.10 -1.37 -13.18
N LYS A 107 1.12 -0.74 -12.57
CA LYS A 107 0.98 0.59 -11.95
C LYS A 107 0.41 1.60 -12.94
N ILE A 108 1.02 1.71 -14.12
CA ILE A 108 0.63 2.71 -15.14
C ILE A 108 -0.77 2.40 -15.67
N ALA A 109 -1.10 1.12 -15.92
CA ALA A 109 -2.42 0.71 -16.38
C ALA A 109 -3.51 1.07 -15.35
N ASN A 110 -3.27 0.79 -14.06
CA ASN A 110 -4.23 1.10 -13.00
C ASN A 110 -4.36 2.62 -12.76
N SER A 111 -3.27 3.38 -12.83
CA SER A 111 -3.30 4.85 -12.80
C SER A 111 -4.16 5.41 -13.95
N ARG A 112 -3.96 4.89 -15.16
CA ARG A 112 -4.80 5.25 -16.32
C ARG A 112 -6.27 4.92 -16.10
N THR A 113 -6.57 3.74 -15.56
CA THR A 113 -7.97 3.33 -15.28
C THR A 113 -8.65 4.26 -14.27
N VAL A 114 -7.91 4.76 -13.25
CA VAL A 114 -8.44 5.77 -12.31
C VAL A 114 -8.81 7.05 -13.05
N ILE A 115 -7.94 7.54 -13.94
CA ILE A 115 -8.17 8.74 -14.77
C ILE A 115 -9.37 8.53 -15.70
N ASP A 116 -9.43 7.40 -16.41
CA ASP A 116 -10.50 7.11 -17.37
C ASP A 116 -11.87 6.99 -16.68
N ARG A 117 -11.93 6.43 -15.47
CA ARG A 117 -13.15 6.40 -14.66
C ARG A 117 -13.57 7.79 -14.21
N PHE A 118 -12.63 8.58 -13.66
CA PHE A 118 -12.92 9.94 -13.26
C PHE A 118 -13.43 10.78 -14.43
N LYS A 119 -12.77 10.67 -15.59
CA LYS A 119 -13.18 11.33 -16.83
C LYS A 119 -14.62 10.99 -17.21
N ARG A 120 -14.99 9.70 -17.18
CA ARG A 120 -16.34 9.25 -17.52
C ARG A 120 -17.40 9.77 -16.54
N ASP A 121 -17.06 9.79 -15.25
CA ASP A 121 -18.04 9.98 -14.19
C ASP A 121 -18.20 11.48 -13.79
N HIS A 122 -17.22 12.35 -14.10
CA HIS A 122 -17.18 13.71 -13.54
C HIS A 122 -16.86 14.83 -14.56
N ILE A 123 -16.41 14.53 -15.78
CA ILE A 123 -16.00 15.57 -16.71
C ILE A 123 -17.10 15.85 -17.73
N SER A 124 -17.54 17.13 -17.77
CA SER A 124 -18.50 17.65 -18.75
C SER A 124 -17.94 18.76 -19.62
N SER A 125 -16.79 19.34 -19.28
CA SER A 125 -16.15 20.45 -20.03
C SER A 125 -15.18 19.92 -21.09
N ASP A 126 -15.28 20.40 -22.32
CA ASP A 126 -14.40 20.01 -23.44
C ASP A 126 -12.92 20.25 -23.15
N LYS A 127 -12.58 21.35 -22.46
CA LYS A 127 -11.20 21.67 -22.09
C LYS A 127 -10.63 20.65 -21.09
N GLN A 128 -11.40 20.26 -20.09
CA GLN A 128 -10.98 19.22 -19.15
C GLN A 128 -10.94 17.86 -19.84
N LEU A 129 -11.92 17.55 -20.68
CA LEU A 129 -11.97 16.31 -21.44
C LEU A 129 -10.72 16.12 -22.28
N SER A 130 -10.31 17.14 -23.05
CA SER A 130 -9.11 17.09 -23.89
C SER A 130 -7.83 16.86 -23.07
N LEU A 131 -7.70 17.50 -21.90
CA LEU A 131 -6.58 17.29 -20.99
C LEU A 131 -6.54 15.84 -20.48
N PHE A 132 -7.64 15.32 -19.95
CA PHE A 132 -7.69 13.95 -19.42
C PHE A 132 -7.49 12.88 -20.49
N LEU A 133 -7.98 13.12 -21.72
CA LEU A 133 -7.69 12.27 -22.88
C LEU A 133 -6.19 12.26 -23.20
N SER A 134 -5.55 13.42 -23.25
CA SER A 134 -4.12 13.54 -23.49
C SER A 134 -3.29 12.79 -22.45
N VAL A 135 -3.63 12.94 -21.16
CA VAL A 135 -2.96 12.23 -20.04
C VAL A 135 -3.18 10.72 -20.14
N SER A 136 -4.40 10.26 -20.42
CA SER A 136 -4.70 8.83 -20.60
C SER A 136 -3.89 8.22 -21.76
N GLU A 137 -3.77 8.93 -22.90
CA GLU A 137 -2.98 8.44 -24.04
C GLU A 137 -1.46 8.44 -23.74
N LYS A 138 -0.94 9.44 -23.01
CA LYS A 138 0.45 9.42 -22.55
C LYS A 138 0.71 8.20 -21.66
N LEU A 139 -0.14 7.94 -20.67
CA LEU A 139 0.00 6.76 -19.79
C LEU A 139 -0.09 5.45 -20.57
N LYS A 140 -0.95 5.36 -21.60
CA LYS A 140 -1.01 4.19 -22.49
C LYS A 140 0.32 3.95 -23.20
N ARG A 141 0.96 5.02 -23.71
CA ARG A 141 2.27 4.94 -24.36
C ARG A 141 3.36 4.53 -23.35
N SER A 142 3.41 5.19 -22.19
CA SER A 142 4.36 4.85 -21.12
C SER A 142 4.22 3.39 -20.67
N LYS A 143 2.98 2.85 -20.55
CA LYS A 143 2.76 1.44 -20.25
C LYS A 143 3.40 0.52 -21.31
N ASN A 144 3.21 0.81 -22.58
CA ASN A 144 3.78 -0.01 -23.66
C ASN A 144 5.31 0.10 -23.70
N GLN A 145 5.87 1.28 -23.45
CA GLN A 145 7.32 1.47 -23.32
C GLN A 145 7.89 0.72 -22.11
N ALA A 146 7.18 0.68 -20.97
CA ALA A 146 7.61 -0.06 -19.79
C ALA A 146 7.75 -1.56 -20.06
N LEU A 147 6.85 -2.15 -20.86
CA LEU A 147 6.89 -3.57 -21.21
C LEU A 147 8.11 -3.97 -22.07
N VAL A 148 8.70 -3.02 -22.78
CA VAL A 148 9.86 -3.26 -23.68
C VAL A 148 11.13 -2.52 -23.22
N ALA A 149 11.14 -1.95 -22.02
CA ALA A 149 12.30 -1.23 -21.50
C ALA A 149 13.53 -2.17 -21.38
N GLU A 150 14.66 -1.77 -21.95
CA GLU A 150 15.84 -2.62 -22.06
C GLU A 150 16.73 -2.64 -20.80
N SER A 151 16.49 -1.71 -19.87
CA SER A 151 17.21 -1.62 -18.61
C SER A 151 16.33 -1.15 -17.44
N SER A 152 16.75 -1.46 -16.22
CA SER A 152 16.08 -0.99 -15.00
C SER A 152 16.13 0.53 -14.88
N ASP A 153 17.15 1.20 -15.41
CA ASP A 153 17.25 2.66 -15.37
C ASP A 153 16.28 3.31 -16.36
N THR A 154 16.18 2.77 -17.58
CA THR A 154 15.14 3.18 -18.55
C THR A 154 13.74 2.97 -17.95
N LEU A 155 13.50 1.82 -17.31
CA LEU A 155 12.21 1.51 -16.68
C LEU A 155 11.86 2.49 -15.55
N ARG A 156 12.84 2.87 -14.71
CA ARG A 156 12.68 3.90 -13.65
C ARG A 156 12.38 5.28 -14.26
N GLY A 157 13.03 5.61 -15.36
CA GLY A 157 12.73 6.87 -16.09
C GLY A 157 11.28 6.93 -16.59
N ILE A 158 10.82 5.85 -17.23
CA ILE A 158 9.43 5.70 -17.69
C ILE A 158 8.45 5.76 -16.51
N GLU A 159 8.75 5.08 -15.41
CA GLU A 159 7.94 5.11 -14.17
C GLU A 159 7.80 6.52 -13.63
N GLY A 160 8.91 7.27 -13.53
CA GLY A 160 8.93 8.65 -13.03
C GLY A 160 8.14 9.61 -13.92
N GLU A 161 8.27 9.51 -15.26
CA GLU A 161 7.49 10.29 -16.21
C GLU A 161 5.99 9.96 -16.12
N ALA A 162 5.65 8.68 -16.06
CA ALA A 162 4.27 8.24 -15.91
C ALA A 162 3.64 8.72 -14.58
N ALA A 163 4.40 8.68 -13.47
CA ALA A 163 3.96 9.21 -12.20
C ALA A 163 3.73 10.72 -12.26
N THR A 164 4.63 11.48 -12.86
CA THR A 164 4.48 12.94 -13.08
C THR A 164 3.24 13.22 -13.92
N THR A 165 3.04 12.46 -14.99
CA THR A 165 1.87 12.58 -15.87
C THR A 165 0.57 12.28 -15.12
N TYR A 166 0.51 11.23 -14.30
CA TYR A 166 -0.65 10.87 -13.49
C TYR A 166 -0.98 11.97 -12.47
N PHE A 167 0.02 12.42 -11.72
CA PHE A 167 -0.18 13.41 -10.68
C PHE A 167 -0.43 14.84 -11.22
N SER A 168 -0.14 15.11 -12.49
CA SER A 168 -0.42 16.43 -13.10
C SER A 168 -1.91 16.79 -13.14
N VAL A 169 -2.80 15.80 -13.14
CA VAL A 169 -4.26 15.99 -13.13
C VAL A 169 -4.91 15.62 -11.80
N PHE A 170 -4.12 15.19 -10.80
CA PHE A 170 -4.64 14.68 -9.54
C PHE A 170 -5.42 15.75 -8.76
N ASN A 171 -4.95 17.00 -8.76
CA ASN A 171 -5.66 18.12 -8.14
C ASN A 171 -7.06 18.32 -8.74
N GLN A 172 -7.22 18.08 -10.02
CA GLN A 172 -8.53 18.22 -10.70
C GLN A 172 -9.50 17.08 -10.38
N MET A 173 -8.99 15.97 -9.85
CA MET A 173 -9.82 14.88 -9.33
C MET A 173 -10.34 15.15 -7.91
N ILE A 174 -9.88 16.19 -7.26
CA ILE A 174 -10.43 16.72 -6.00
C ILE A 174 -11.55 17.68 -6.37
N ILE A 175 -12.81 17.23 -6.24
CA ILE A 175 -14.01 17.97 -6.67
C ILE A 175 -14.80 18.55 -5.47
N SER A 176 -14.34 18.29 -4.27
CA SER A 176 -14.94 18.80 -3.04
C SER A 176 -13.82 19.24 -2.09
N GLN A 177 -14.10 20.27 -1.28
CA GLN A 177 -13.12 20.83 -0.34
C GLN A 177 -11.78 21.25 -1.03
N CYS A 178 -11.86 21.77 -2.27
CA CYS A 178 -10.68 22.08 -3.09
C CYS A 178 -9.75 23.10 -2.44
N GLU A 179 -10.29 24.06 -1.70
CA GLU A 179 -9.52 25.08 -0.98
C GLU A 179 -8.77 24.51 0.22
N ASP A 180 -9.38 23.51 0.91
CA ASP A 180 -8.78 22.84 2.06
C ASP A 180 -7.71 21.81 1.69
N PHE A 181 -7.82 21.23 0.49
CA PHE A 181 -6.95 20.15 0.00
C PHE A 181 -6.26 20.47 -1.33
N PRO A 182 -5.52 21.59 -1.43
CA PRO A 182 -4.74 21.89 -2.63
C PRO A 182 -3.64 20.84 -2.82
N PHE A 183 -3.40 20.45 -4.07
CA PHE A 183 -2.35 19.50 -4.43
C PHE A 183 -1.51 20.02 -5.60
N ASN A 184 -0.23 20.26 -5.36
CA ASN A 184 0.73 20.81 -6.32
C ASN A 184 1.80 19.82 -6.76
N GLY A 185 1.45 18.53 -6.75
CA GLY A 185 2.36 17.45 -7.11
C GLY A 185 2.81 16.60 -5.92
N ARG A 186 3.38 15.44 -6.24
CA ARG A 186 3.76 14.45 -5.24
C ARG A 186 5.05 14.83 -4.50
N ASN A 187 4.96 15.01 -3.19
CA ASN A 187 6.09 15.15 -2.27
C ASN A 187 5.89 14.21 -1.07
N ARG A 188 6.95 13.81 -0.37
CA ARG A 188 6.83 12.74 0.62
C ARG A 188 7.79 12.76 1.82
N ARG A 189 8.79 13.59 1.83
CA ARG A 189 9.79 13.58 2.92
C ARG A 189 10.31 14.99 3.20
N PRO A 190 9.59 15.74 4.02
CA PRO A 190 8.25 15.50 4.57
C PRO A 190 7.13 15.78 3.57
N PRO A 191 5.87 15.30 3.80
CA PRO A 191 4.71 15.74 3.02
C PRO A 191 4.42 17.21 3.31
N LYS A 192 4.27 18.03 2.27
CA LYS A 192 4.13 19.50 2.40
C LYS A 192 2.69 20.00 2.24
N ASP A 193 1.75 19.12 2.02
CA ASP A 193 0.33 19.42 1.95
C ASP A 193 -0.50 18.25 2.50
N LYS A 194 -1.77 18.50 2.76
CA LYS A 194 -2.68 17.56 3.39
C LYS A 194 -2.92 16.31 2.54
N VAL A 195 -2.99 16.46 1.20
CA VAL A 195 -3.17 15.34 0.27
C VAL A 195 -1.95 14.43 0.28
N ASN A 196 -0.75 15.01 0.26
CA ASN A 196 0.50 14.26 0.36
C ASN A 196 0.66 13.56 1.72
N ALA A 197 0.18 14.16 2.82
CA ALA A 197 0.14 13.52 4.12
C ALA A 197 -0.78 12.29 4.11
N LEU A 198 -1.98 12.40 3.56
CA LEU A 198 -2.92 11.28 3.38
C LEU A 198 -2.35 10.18 2.50
N LEU A 199 -1.82 10.53 1.32
CA LEU A 199 -1.22 9.56 0.40
C LEU A 199 -0.05 8.81 1.06
N SER A 200 0.81 9.53 1.77
CA SER A 200 1.98 8.92 2.44
C SER A 200 1.55 7.96 3.54
N PHE A 201 0.54 8.32 4.32
CA PHE A 201 0.00 7.46 5.38
C PHE A 201 -0.67 6.20 4.80
N VAL A 202 -1.53 6.33 3.79
CA VAL A 202 -2.20 5.18 3.18
C VAL A 202 -1.20 4.28 2.44
N TYR A 203 -0.16 4.84 1.82
CA TYR A 203 0.93 4.05 1.25
C TYR A 203 1.71 3.26 2.31
N THR A 204 1.88 3.82 3.51
CA THR A 204 2.48 3.09 4.63
C THR A 204 1.59 1.90 5.04
N LEU A 205 0.28 2.11 5.15
CA LEU A 205 -0.66 1.02 5.43
C LEU A 205 -0.59 -0.08 4.36
N LEU A 206 -0.64 0.31 3.08
CA LEU A 206 -0.56 -0.63 1.96
C LEU A 206 0.76 -1.40 1.97
N ASN A 207 1.89 -0.73 2.22
CA ASN A 207 3.19 -1.39 2.30
C ASN A 207 3.23 -2.44 3.41
N HIS A 208 2.64 -2.19 4.57
CA HIS A 208 2.56 -3.17 5.64
C HIS A 208 1.68 -4.37 5.29
N GLU A 209 0.57 -4.17 4.60
CA GLU A 209 -0.29 -5.27 4.11
C GLU A 209 0.47 -6.14 3.09
N VAL A 210 1.16 -5.52 2.13
CA VAL A 210 1.95 -6.23 1.13
C VAL A 210 3.12 -6.97 1.76
N GLN A 211 3.83 -6.35 2.70
CA GLN A 211 4.93 -7.01 3.40
C GLN A 211 4.42 -8.23 4.19
N SER A 212 3.32 -8.10 4.91
CA SER A 212 2.70 -9.21 5.65
C SER A 212 2.26 -10.35 4.71
N ALA A 213 1.72 -10.00 3.55
CA ALA A 213 1.32 -10.97 2.53
C ALA A 213 2.53 -11.77 1.99
N LEU A 214 3.63 -11.09 1.67
CA LEU A 214 4.88 -11.72 1.20
C LEU A 214 5.46 -12.66 2.24
N GLU A 215 5.55 -12.23 3.50
CA GLU A 215 6.01 -13.06 4.62
C GLU A 215 5.13 -14.32 4.78
N THR A 216 3.82 -14.18 4.65
CA THR A 216 2.86 -15.28 4.79
C THR A 216 3.05 -16.36 3.72
N VAL A 217 3.36 -15.99 2.48
CA VAL A 217 3.62 -16.94 1.39
C VAL A 217 5.06 -17.47 1.36
N GLY A 218 5.93 -16.96 2.25
CA GLY A 218 7.31 -17.40 2.40
C GLY A 218 8.31 -16.70 1.48
N LEU A 219 7.95 -15.56 0.90
CA LEU A 219 8.86 -14.67 0.18
C LEU A 219 9.57 -13.71 1.16
N ASP A 220 10.77 -13.28 0.79
CA ASP A 220 11.49 -12.25 1.52
C ASP A 220 11.04 -10.87 1.02
N PRO A 221 10.39 -10.04 1.86
CA PRO A 221 9.92 -8.73 1.44
C PRO A 221 11.03 -7.72 1.16
N TYR A 222 12.27 -8.01 1.59
CA TYR A 222 13.40 -7.08 1.46
C TYR A 222 14.16 -7.25 0.14
N VAL A 223 14.12 -8.42 -0.50
CA VAL A 223 14.81 -8.68 -1.76
C VAL A 223 13.85 -8.45 -2.92
N GLY A 224 13.97 -7.29 -3.56
CA GLY A 224 13.15 -6.84 -4.68
C GLY A 224 13.76 -7.08 -6.05
N PHE A 225 13.04 -6.66 -7.08
CA PHE A 225 13.46 -6.78 -8.48
C PHE A 225 13.74 -5.40 -9.11
N LEU A 226 12.94 -4.38 -8.78
CA LEU A 226 13.10 -3.01 -9.29
C LEU A 226 13.82 -2.11 -8.30
N HIS A 227 13.38 -2.16 -7.05
CA HIS A 227 13.97 -1.37 -5.99
C HIS A 227 15.27 -2.04 -5.51
N THR A 228 16.38 -1.32 -5.64
CA THR A 228 17.69 -1.79 -5.17
C THR A 228 17.68 -2.07 -3.67
N ASP A 229 18.43 -3.08 -3.25
CA ASP A 229 18.58 -3.46 -1.87
C ASP A 229 19.21 -2.32 -1.05
N ARG A 230 18.59 -2.03 0.08
CA ARG A 230 19.10 -1.09 1.09
C ARG A 230 18.72 -1.59 2.48
N PRO A 231 19.60 -1.47 3.47
CA PRO A 231 19.28 -1.85 4.84
C PRO A 231 17.95 -1.25 5.31
N GLY A 232 17.07 -2.09 5.85
CA GLY A 232 15.75 -1.68 6.36
C GLY A 232 14.68 -1.33 5.31
N ARG A 233 14.97 -1.51 4.01
CA ARG A 233 14.02 -1.25 2.93
C ARG A 233 13.38 -2.54 2.44
N ALA A 234 12.07 -2.65 2.60
CA ALA A 234 11.30 -3.78 2.09
C ALA A 234 11.10 -3.64 0.56
N SER A 235 12.15 -3.92 -0.23
CA SER A 235 12.23 -3.64 -1.67
C SER A 235 11.16 -4.39 -2.46
N LEU A 236 10.93 -5.69 -2.20
CA LEU A 236 9.88 -6.46 -2.88
C LEU A 236 8.47 -5.97 -2.51
N ALA A 237 8.27 -5.59 -1.23
CA ALA A 237 6.98 -5.01 -0.84
C ALA A 237 6.71 -3.69 -1.56
N LEU A 238 7.73 -2.85 -1.76
CA LEU A 238 7.63 -1.62 -2.56
C LEU A 238 7.36 -1.93 -4.03
N ASP A 239 8.00 -2.95 -4.60
CA ASP A 239 7.79 -3.37 -5.99
C ASP A 239 6.36 -3.83 -6.21
N MET A 240 5.88 -4.78 -5.40
CA MET A 240 4.56 -5.36 -5.57
C MET A 240 3.44 -4.36 -5.26
N MET A 241 3.62 -3.43 -4.32
CA MET A 241 2.61 -2.42 -4.04
C MET A 241 2.39 -1.43 -5.20
N GLU A 242 3.32 -1.33 -6.17
CA GLU A 242 3.19 -0.39 -7.29
C GLU A 242 1.90 -0.65 -8.08
N GLU A 243 1.57 -1.89 -8.39
CA GLU A 243 0.34 -2.23 -9.10
C GLU A 243 -0.94 -1.95 -8.30
N LEU A 244 -0.84 -1.84 -6.97
CA LEU A 244 -1.99 -1.67 -6.07
C LEU A 244 -2.24 -0.21 -5.67
N ARG A 245 -1.26 0.70 -5.81
CA ARG A 245 -1.33 2.09 -5.31
C ARG A 245 -2.55 2.84 -5.80
N ALA A 246 -2.72 2.90 -7.12
CA ALA A 246 -3.81 3.68 -7.71
C ALA A 246 -5.18 3.17 -7.25
N TYR A 247 -5.36 1.85 -7.19
CA TYR A 247 -6.63 1.24 -6.82
C TYR A 247 -6.93 1.30 -5.32
N LEU A 248 -5.98 0.92 -4.48
CA LEU A 248 -6.20 0.79 -3.04
C LEU A 248 -5.99 2.09 -2.29
N ALA A 249 -4.96 2.87 -2.65
CA ALA A 249 -4.56 4.05 -1.90
C ALA A 249 -5.09 5.36 -2.50
N ASP A 250 -4.79 5.66 -3.76
CA ASP A 250 -5.11 6.97 -4.35
C ASP A 250 -6.62 7.19 -4.42
N ARG A 251 -7.38 6.16 -4.83
CA ARG A 251 -8.85 6.22 -4.86
C ARG A 251 -9.46 6.36 -3.47
N LEU A 252 -8.85 5.76 -2.44
CA LEU A 252 -9.31 5.94 -1.08
C LEU A 252 -9.14 7.40 -0.65
N VAL A 253 -7.97 7.99 -0.88
CA VAL A 253 -7.69 9.39 -0.53
C VAL A 253 -8.66 10.33 -1.25
N LEU A 254 -8.84 10.17 -2.56
CA LEU A 254 -9.83 10.94 -3.32
C LEU A 254 -11.25 10.76 -2.77
N SER A 255 -11.64 9.53 -2.41
CA SER A 255 -12.95 9.25 -1.84
C SER A 255 -13.15 9.91 -0.47
N LEU A 256 -12.15 9.89 0.40
CA LEU A 256 -12.18 10.53 1.72
C LEU A 256 -12.42 12.03 1.59
N ILE A 257 -11.74 12.70 0.68
CA ILE A 257 -11.86 14.14 0.44
C ILE A 257 -13.18 14.45 -0.25
N ASN A 258 -13.47 13.81 -1.38
CA ASN A 258 -14.63 14.14 -2.22
C ASN A 258 -15.97 13.80 -1.57
N ARG A 259 -16.02 12.80 -0.70
CA ARG A 259 -17.22 12.45 0.09
C ARG A 259 -17.27 13.14 1.46
N LYS A 260 -16.36 14.08 1.71
CA LYS A 260 -16.28 14.84 2.98
C LYS A 260 -16.21 13.95 4.23
N GLN A 261 -15.54 12.79 4.12
CA GLN A 261 -15.36 11.87 5.25
C GLN A 261 -14.25 12.34 6.20
N ILE A 262 -13.40 13.24 5.74
CA ILE A 262 -12.39 13.97 6.51
C ILE A 262 -12.53 15.47 6.21
N SER A 263 -12.12 16.30 7.16
CA SER A 263 -12.10 17.76 6.98
C SER A 263 -10.67 18.27 6.88
N GLY A 264 -10.47 19.46 6.29
CA GLY A 264 -9.17 20.12 6.27
C GLY A 264 -8.68 20.60 7.65
N LYS A 265 -9.55 20.54 8.66
CA LYS A 265 -9.22 20.85 10.05
C LYS A 265 -8.48 19.75 10.72
N GLY A 266 -7.64 19.50 11.34
CA GLY A 266 -6.99 18.30 11.91
C GLY A 266 -5.69 17.93 11.22
N PHE A 267 -5.15 18.87 10.45
CA PHE A 267 -3.82 18.79 9.89
C PHE A 267 -2.96 19.90 10.49
N VAL A 268 -1.80 19.53 11.02
CA VAL A 268 -0.91 20.41 11.76
C VAL A 268 0.46 20.44 11.08
N GLU A 269 1.07 21.60 10.97
CA GLU A 269 2.48 21.72 10.57
C GLU A 269 3.38 21.23 11.70
N HIS A 270 4.37 20.41 11.36
CA HIS A 270 5.33 19.87 12.31
C HIS A 270 6.76 20.01 11.77
N GLY A 271 7.63 20.60 12.55
CA GLY A 271 9.07 20.72 12.25
C GLY A 271 9.35 21.36 10.89
N ASP A 272 10.10 20.70 10.04
CA ASP A 272 10.57 21.14 8.71
C ASP A 272 9.47 21.40 7.66
N ASN A 273 8.38 22.07 8.02
CA ASN A 273 7.18 22.33 7.21
C ASN A 273 6.49 21.04 6.72
N GLY A 274 6.57 19.96 7.48
CA GLY A 274 5.83 18.74 7.23
C GLY A 274 4.41 18.82 7.76
N ILE A 275 3.44 18.34 6.97
CA ILE A 275 2.04 18.24 7.40
C ILE A 275 1.78 16.86 8.01
N VAL A 276 1.25 16.84 9.22
CA VAL A 276 0.84 15.62 9.93
C VAL A 276 -0.66 15.65 10.26
N MET A 277 -1.24 14.49 10.35
CA MET A 277 -2.65 14.31 10.74
C MET A 277 -2.78 14.22 12.25
N ASP A 278 -3.79 14.84 12.83
CA ASP A 278 -4.20 14.60 14.21
C ASP A 278 -4.78 13.20 14.40
N GLU A 279 -5.16 12.88 15.63
CA GLU A 279 -5.70 11.56 15.98
C GLU A 279 -7.06 11.27 15.33
N ASP A 280 -7.92 12.26 15.22
CA ASP A 280 -9.28 12.09 14.67
C ASP A 280 -9.24 11.85 13.16
N ILE A 281 -8.46 12.62 12.41
CA ILE A 281 -8.26 12.40 10.98
C ILE A 281 -7.64 11.02 10.75
N ARG A 282 -6.63 10.64 11.53
CA ARG A 282 -5.98 9.33 11.42
C ARG A 282 -6.97 8.19 11.69
N LYS A 283 -7.79 8.29 12.75
CA LYS A 283 -8.86 7.31 13.03
C LYS A 283 -9.85 7.22 11.86
N GLY A 284 -10.27 8.36 11.30
CA GLY A 284 -11.16 8.40 10.14
C GLY A 284 -10.57 7.66 8.92
N VAL A 285 -9.29 7.90 8.61
CA VAL A 285 -8.59 7.20 7.52
C VAL A 285 -8.50 5.70 7.79
N LEU A 286 -8.16 5.29 9.00
CA LEU A 286 -8.07 3.86 9.39
C LEU A 286 -9.42 3.15 9.29
N LEU A 287 -10.51 3.78 9.74
CA LEU A 287 -11.85 3.24 9.62
C LEU A 287 -12.26 3.06 8.15
N ALA A 288 -11.99 4.07 7.31
CA ALA A 288 -12.26 3.99 5.89
C ALA A 288 -11.41 2.90 5.19
N TRP A 289 -10.13 2.77 5.56
CA TRP A 289 -9.26 1.70 5.08
C TRP A 289 -9.82 0.32 5.43
N GLN A 290 -10.23 0.10 6.69
CA GLN A 290 -10.83 -1.16 7.12
C GLN A 290 -12.16 -1.45 6.43
N LYS A 291 -13.01 -0.43 6.24
CA LYS A 291 -14.24 -0.57 5.48
C LYS A 291 -13.94 -0.98 4.03
N ARG A 292 -12.96 -0.32 3.40
CA ARG A 292 -12.53 -0.62 2.02
C ARG A 292 -12.04 -2.07 1.87
N LYS A 293 -11.28 -2.58 2.84
CA LYS A 293 -10.80 -3.98 2.83
C LYS A 293 -11.92 -5.02 2.84
N LYS A 294 -13.08 -4.70 3.43
CA LYS A 294 -14.25 -5.60 3.49
C LYS A 294 -15.09 -5.60 2.22
N GLU A 295 -14.96 -4.58 1.36
CA GLU A 295 -15.65 -4.56 0.08
C GLU A 295 -15.13 -5.69 -0.81
N THR A 296 -15.99 -6.22 -1.69
CA THR A 296 -15.62 -7.31 -2.59
C THR A 296 -15.47 -6.82 -4.03
N ILE A 297 -14.60 -7.51 -4.77
CA ILE A 297 -14.43 -7.35 -6.21
C ILE A 297 -14.33 -8.72 -6.88
N ILE A 298 -14.62 -8.76 -8.19
CA ILE A 298 -14.21 -9.91 -9.01
C ILE A 298 -12.72 -9.75 -9.32
N HIS A 299 -11.89 -10.67 -8.83
CA HIS A 299 -10.45 -10.62 -9.07
C HIS A 299 -10.16 -10.83 -10.57
N PRO A 300 -9.37 -9.93 -11.22
CA PRO A 300 -9.24 -9.92 -12.70
C PRO A 300 -8.71 -11.24 -13.29
N TYR A 301 -7.80 -11.91 -12.59
CA TYR A 301 -7.19 -13.16 -13.04
C TYR A 301 -7.96 -14.40 -12.54
N LEU A 302 -8.33 -14.45 -11.26
CA LEU A 302 -9.02 -15.61 -10.68
C LEU A 302 -10.47 -15.71 -11.16
N ASN A 303 -11.07 -14.60 -11.56
CA ASN A 303 -12.50 -14.46 -11.89
C ASN A 303 -13.45 -14.87 -10.73
N GLU A 304 -12.98 -14.70 -9.49
CA GLU A 304 -13.69 -15.01 -8.27
C GLU A 304 -13.97 -13.73 -7.48
N SER A 305 -15.07 -13.73 -6.72
CA SER A 305 -15.39 -12.63 -5.79
C SER A 305 -14.52 -12.74 -4.56
N VAL A 306 -13.69 -11.72 -4.32
CA VAL A 306 -12.75 -11.69 -3.20
C VAL A 306 -12.86 -10.36 -2.43
N PRO A 307 -12.65 -10.36 -1.11
CA PRO A 307 -12.47 -9.13 -0.35
C PRO A 307 -11.25 -8.35 -0.84
N ILE A 308 -11.37 -7.03 -0.95
CA ILE A 308 -10.28 -6.15 -1.38
C ILE A 308 -9.03 -6.32 -0.49
N GLY A 309 -9.23 -6.54 0.81
CA GLY A 309 -8.13 -6.78 1.75
C GLY A 309 -7.29 -8.02 1.46
N LEU A 310 -7.82 -9.00 0.71
CA LEU A 310 -7.06 -10.19 0.32
C LEU A 310 -6.24 -10.01 -0.96
N ILE A 311 -6.42 -8.92 -1.71
CA ILE A 311 -5.68 -8.70 -2.97
C ILE A 311 -4.16 -8.77 -2.76
N PRO A 312 -3.53 -8.12 -1.75
CA PRO A 312 -2.10 -8.24 -1.53
C PRO A 312 -1.64 -9.69 -1.32
N TYR A 313 -2.41 -10.50 -0.58
CA TYR A 313 -2.11 -11.90 -0.34
C TYR A 313 -2.25 -12.74 -1.62
N ILE A 314 -3.31 -12.53 -2.39
CA ILE A 314 -3.52 -13.22 -3.68
C ILE A 314 -2.37 -12.92 -4.63
N GLN A 315 -1.98 -11.64 -4.76
CA GLN A 315 -0.86 -11.25 -5.63
C GLN A 315 0.47 -11.83 -5.15
N ALA A 316 0.72 -11.87 -3.84
CA ALA A 316 1.89 -12.54 -3.28
C ALA A 316 1.91 -14.06 -3.58
N MET A 317 0.77 -14.73 -3.47
CA MET A 317 0.62 -16.14 -3.87
C MET A 317 0.89 -16.35 -5.37
N LEU A 318 0.33 -15.49 -6.22
CA LEU A 318 0.54 -15.57 -7.68
C LEU A 318 2.01 -15.33 -8.03
N LEU A 319 2.67 -14.39 -7.36
CA LEU A 319 4.11 -14.17 -7.51
C LEU A 319 4.91 -15.40 -7.06
N ALA A 320 4.59 -15.99 -5.90
CA ALA A 320 5.26 -17.20 -5.42
C ALA A 320 5.08 -18.38 -6.40
N ARG A 321 3.90 -18.56 -7.01
CA ARG A 321 3.65 -19.58 -8.03
C ARG A 321 4.44 -19.33 -9.31
N PHE A 322 4.50 -18.06 -9.75
CA PHE A 322 5.32 -17.68 -10.91
C PHE A 322 6.80 -17.98 -10.66
N LEU A 323 7.34 -17.59 -9.50
CA LEU A 323 8.75 -17.86 -9.15
C LEU A 323 9.08 -19.36 -9.04
N ARG A 324 8.10 -20.23 -8.79
CA ARG A 324 8.24 -21.68 -8.81
C ARG A 324 8.05 -22.31 -10.19
N ASN A 325 7.78 -21.51 -11.22
CA ASN A 325 7.40 -21.95 -12.57
C ASN A 325 6.07 -22.73 -12.60
N ASP A 326 5.15 -22.48 -11.65
CA ASP A 326 3.78 -23.00 -11.68
C ASP A 326 2.87 -22.15 -12.59
N LEU A 327 3.34 -20.99 -13.04
CA LEU A 327 2.69 -20.07 -13.97
C LEU A 327 3.70 -19.59 -14.99
N ASP A 328 3.29 -19.49 -16.26
CA ASP A 328 4.14 -19.00 -17.35
C ASP A 328 4.46 -17.50 -17.21
N ASN A 329 3.56 -16.73 -16.63
CA ASN A 329 3.71 -15.30 -16.39
C ASN A 329 3.12 -14.88 -15.05
N TYR A 330 3.63 -13.80 -14.47
CA TYR A 330 3.02 -13.17 -13.31
C TYR A 330 1.77 -12.38 -13.72
N PRO A 331 0.57 -12.76 -13.26
CA PRO A 331 -0.66 -12.07 -13.61
C PRO A 331 -0.84 -10.81 -12.74
N VAL A 332 -0.34 -9.69 -13.23
CA VAL A 332 -0.46 -8.38 -12.59
C VAL A 332 -1.91 -8.04 -12.28
N PHE A 333 -2.16 -7.43 -11.13
CA PHE A 333 -3.49 -6.93 -10.80
C PHE A 333 -3.88 -5.77 -11.71
N LEU A 334 -4.86 -5.98 -12.58
CA LEU A 334 -5.41 -4.96 -13.47
C LEU A 334 -6.85 -4.64 -13.08
N MET A 335 -7.07 -3.45 -12.60
CA MET A 335 -8.38 -2.92 -12.25
C MET A 335 -9.28 -2.83 -13.51
N LYS A 336 -10.50 -3.34 -13.44
CA LYS A 336 -11.52 -3.23 -14.51
C LYS A 336 -12.42 -2.01 -14.28
#